data_0d59da2d4b36ec1d78994791be1a15a2
#
_entry.id   0d59da2d4b36ec1d78994791be1a15a2
#
_cell.length_a   1.000
_cell.length_b   1.000
_cell.length_c   1.000
_cell.angle_alpha   90.00
_cell.angle_beta   90.00
_cell.angle_gamma   90.00
#
_symmetry.space_group_name_H-M   'P 1'
#
loop_
_entity.id
_entity.type
_entity.pdbx_description
1 polymer ?
#
loop_
_entity_poly.entity_id
_entity_poly.type
_entity_poly.pdbx_seq_one_letter_code
_entity_poly.pdbx_strand_id
1 'polypeptide(L)'
;MLRKGMFDGLFAAPRVQGGRNLQRRAMVRVRLHAAQARRAGAQQLLVNEENMIGAPRACLRAATLYPAIGERMARLDAAFEGAITRVVMVIRAQDLWWSSVAAYGVGRGHAMPDASWIAAIADAPRTWRDVITDMACALPDTQIKVLPFEHFAGQADKVLHAATDQPAPSMHAESWLNRSPTLDMLRDKMAENGIPASELPAHLSSGEGRWNPFSPEQSAALREAYADDIMWLTAGADGLATLTEDPSRTRAGPSLPTGALTKGQSNDQQNIPRFQRSQQGRLAQTG
;
A
#
# COMPACT_ATOMS: atom_id res chain seq x y z
N MET A 1 2.32 -18.29 10.64
CA MET A 1 2.69 -17.60 9.38
C MET A 1 1.74 -18.05 8.29
N LEU A 2 1.00 -17.12 7.68
CA LEU A 2 0.07 -17.47 6.60
C LEU A 2 0.86 -17.83 5.34
N ARG A 3 0.45 -18.90 4.66
CA ARG A 3 1.16 -19.40 3.48
C ARG A 3 0.91 -18.48 2.28
N LYS A 4 1.94 -18.29 1.45
CA LYS A 4 1.80 -17.64 0.15
C LYS A 4 0.62 -18.29 -0.61
N GLY A 5 -0.27 -17.45 -1.18
CA GLY A 5 -1.44 -17.93 -1.90
C GLY A 5 -2.68 -18.27 -1.05
N MET A 6 -2.66 -17.96 0.25
CA MET A 6 -3.82 -18.22 1.12
C MET A 6 -5.09 -17.54 0.64
N PHE A 7 -4.96 -16.32 0.15
CA PHE A 7 -6.07 -15.50 -0.36
C PHE A 7 -6.27 -15.62 -1.88
N ASP A 8 -5.50 -16.48 -2.56
CA ASP A 8 -5.64 -16.68 -4.00
C ASP A 8 -7.08 -17.09 -4.33
N GLY A 9 -7.69 -16.35 -5.23
CA GLY A 9 -9.08 -16.51 -5.64
C GLY A 9 -10.11 -15.79 -4.78
N LEU A 10 -9.77 -15.30 -3.57
CA LEU A 10 -10.70 -14.51 -2.75
C LEU A 10 -11.00 -13.16 -3.41
N PHE A 11 -9.99 -12.59 -4.05
CA PHE A 11 -10.07 -11.29 -4.71
C PHE A 11 -10.25 -11.37 -6.24
N ALA A 12 -10.43 -12.58 -6.78
CA ALA A 12 -10.70 -12.74 -8.19
C ALA A 12 -12.03 -12.08 -8.57
N ALA A 13 -12.06 -11.35 -9.68
CA ALA A 13 -13.30 -10.77 -10.17
C ALA A 13 -14.34 -11.88 -10.44
N PRO A 14 -15.61 -11.71 -10.05
CA PRO A 14 -16.65 -12.73 -10.24
C PRO A 14 -16.88 -13.11 -11.71
N ARG A 15 -16.51 -12.24 -12.63
CA ARG A 15 -16.63 -12.41 -14.08
C ARG A 15 -15.56 -13.30 -14.70
N VAL A 16 -14.50 -13.65 -13.94
CA VAL A 16 -13.48 -14.59 -14.43
C VAL A 16 -14.07 -15.99 -14.38
N GLN A 17 -14.00 -16.71 -15.50
CA GLN A 17 -14.47 -18.10 -15.58
C GLN A 17 -13.83 -18.94 -14.46
N GLY A 18 -14.64 -19.60 -13.63
CA GLY A 18 -14.17 -20.31 -12.45
C GLY A 18 -13.98 -19.44 -11.19
N GLY A 19 -14.15 -18.12 -11.26
CA GLY A 19 -13.93 -17.19 -10.14
C GLY A 19 -14.70 -17.55 -8.86
N ARG A 20 -15.96 -17.97 -8.98
CA ARG A 20 -16.78 -18.41 -7.83
C ARG A 20 -16.20 -19.64 -7.12
N ASN A 21 -15.69 -20.61 -7.88
CA ASN A 21 -15.07 -21.80 -7.30
C ASN A 21 -13.74 -21.47 -6.62
N LEU A 22 -12.95 -20.58 -7.19
CA LEU A 22 -11.71 -20.11 -6.60
C LEU A 22 -11.98 -19.32 -5.30
N GLN A 23 -12.96 -18.44 -5.31
CA GLN A 23 -13.39 -17.69 -4.12
C GLN A 23 -13.85 -18.63 -3.00
N ARG A 24 -14.74 -19.59 -3.29
CA ARG A 24 -15.21 -20.57 -2.31
C ARG A 24 -14.05 -21.40 -1.71
N ARG A 25 -13.12 -21.83 -2.55
CA ARG A 25 -11.91 -22.55 -2.08
C ARG A 25 -11.04 -21.70 -1.19
N ALA A 26 -10.88 -20.43 -1.52
CA ALA A 26 -10.10 -19.50 -0.71
C ALA A 26 -10.78 -19.25 0.65
N MET A 27 -12.10 -19.03 0.67
CA MET A 27 -12.87 -18.91 1.92
C MET A 27 -12.69 -20.13 2.82
N VAL A 28 -12.81 -21.33 2.27
CA VAL A 28 -12.60 -22.59 3.04
C VAL A 28 -11.18 -22.65 3.60
N ARG A 29 -10.16 -22.29 2.81
CA ARG A 29 -8.77 -22.26 3.32
C ARG A 29 -8.62 -21.30 4.49
N VAL A 30 -9.14 -20.06 4.36
CA VAL A 30 -9.11 -19.04 5.43
C VAL A 30 -9.74 -19.59 6.71
N ARG A 31 -10.96 -20.16 6.62
CA ARG A 31 -11.68 -20.74 7.75
C ARG A 31 -10.90 -21.87 8.41
N LEU A 32 -10.33 -22.78 7.63
CA LEU A 32 -9.53 -23.88 8.15
C LEU A 32 -8.31 -23.36 8.92
N HIS A 33 -7.59 -22.36 8.38
CA HIS A 33 -6.44 -21.78 9.07
C HIS A 33 -6.84 -21.02 10.33
N ALA A 34 -7.92 -20.25 10.29
CA ALA A 34 -8.45 -19.57 11.47
C ALA A 34 -8.86 -20.56 12.56
N ALA A 35 -9.53 -21.67 12.19
CA ALA A 35 -9.89 -22.73 13.11
C ALA A 35 -8.68 -23.46 13.67
N GLN A 36 -7.64 -23.71 12.88
CA GLN A 36 -6.38 -24.29 13.34
C GLN A 36 -5.65 -23.38 14.36
N ALA A 37 -5.56 -22.08 14.06
CA ALA A 37 -4.97 -21.10 14.96
C ALA A 37 -5.71 -21.05 16.30
N ARG A 38 -7.05 -21.04 16.25
CA ARG A 38 -7.89 -21.05 17.46
C ARG A 38 -7.68 -22.34 18.30
N ARG A 39 -7.62 -23.51 17.65
CA ARG A 39 -7.32 -24.79 18.36
C ARG A 39 -5.92 -24.81 18.95
N ALA A 40 -4.98 -24.12 18.35
CA ALA A 40 -3.61 -23.97 18.88
C ALA A 40 -3.52 -22.91 20.01
N GLY A 41 -4.64 -22.35 20.45
CA GLY A 41 -4.68 -21.38 21.54
C GLY A 41 -4.36 -19.94 21.16
N ALA A 42 -4.30 -19.62 19.85
CA ALA A 42 -4.09 -18.26 19.41
C ALA A 42 -5.26 -17.37 19.84
N GLN A 43 -4.95 -16.32 20.61
CA GLN A 43 -5.93 -15.33 21.09
C GLN A 43 -6.16 -14.24 20.03
N GLN A 44 -5.18 -14.00 19.17
CA GLN A 44 -5.22 -13.00 18.13
C GLN A 44 -4.57 -13.54 16.85
N LEU A 45 -5.16 -13.24 15.70
CA LEU A 45 -4.62 -13.55 14.38
C LEU A 45 -4.40 -12.24 13.63
N LEU A 46 -3.14 -11.92 13.36
CA LEU A 46 -2.80 -10.81 12.48
C LEU A 46 -2.69 -11.30 11.04
N VAL A 47 -3.37 -10.62 10.14
CA VAL A 47 -3.31 -10.85 8.71
C VAL A 47 -2.68 -9.63 8.05
N ASN A 48 -1.56 -9.83 7.37
CA ASN A 48 -0.90 -8.79 6.57
C ASN A 48 -0.77 -9.32 5.14
N GLU A 49 -1.48 -8.69 4.22
CA GLU A 49 -1.45 -9.02 2.79
C GLU A 49 -1.42 -7.72 1.97
N GLU A 50 -0.38 -7.53 1.19
CA GLU A 50 -0.09 -6.30 0.45
C GLU A 50 -1.25 -5.85 -0.46
N ASN A 51 -1.95 -6.81 -1.07
CA ASN A 51 -3.03 -6.54 -2.02
C ASN A 51 -4.44 -6.72 -1.43
N MET A 52 -4.57 -6.73 -0.12
CA MET A 52 -5.85 -6.98 0.56
C MET A 52 -6.93 -6.00 0.11
N ILE A 53 -6.65 -4.71 0.15
CA ILE A 53 -7.59 -3.65 -0.26
C ILE A 53 -7.63 -3.42 -1.78
N GLY A 54 -6.71 -3.99 -2.51
CA GLY A 54 -6.55 -3.86 -3.97
C GLY A 54 -5.08 -3.73 -4.35
N ALA A 55 -4.73 -4.23 -5.53
CA ALA A 55 -3.37 -4.05 -6.04
C ALA A 55 -3.18 -2.62 -6.56
N PRO A 56 -2.06 -1.94 -6.24
CA PRO A 56 -1.74 -0.61 -6.77
C PRO A 56 -1.82 -0.54 -8.31
N ARG A 57 -1.45 -1.63 -8.99
CA ARG A 57 -1.60 -1.74 -10.46
C ARG A 57 -3.06 -1.64 -10.93
N ALA A 58 -4.01 -2.11 -10.12
CA ALA A 58 -5.42 -1.97 -10.47
C ALA A 58 -5.89 -0.52 -10.34
N CYS A 59 -5.39 0.20 -9.33
CA CYS A 59 -5.61 1.63 -9.16
C CYS A 59 -5.03 2.42 -10.34
N LEU A 60 -3.79 2.12 -10.75
CA LEU A 60 -3.16 2.75 -11.92
C LEU A 60 -4.00 2.59 -13.19
N ARG A 61 -4.50 1.38 -13.45
CA ARG A 61 -5.33 1.11 -14.65
C ARG A 61 -6.69 1.78 -14.61
N ALA A 62 -7.24 1.98 -13.41
CA ALA A 62 -8.54 2.62 -13.23
C ALA A 62 -8.44 4.13 -13.02
N ALA A 63 -7.23 4.69 -12.88
CA ALA A 63 -6.99 6.06 -12.43
C ALA A 63 -7.81 6.43 -11.18
N THR A 64 -7.96 5.49 -10.24
CA THR A 64 -8.87 5.63 -9.10
C THR A 64 -8.32 4.86 -7.90
N LEU A 65 -8.38 5.47 -6.70
CA LEU A 65 -7.95 4.84 -5.46
C LEU A 65 -8.89 3.67 -5.11
N TYR A 66 -8.35 2.47 -5.07
CA TYR A 66 -9.00 1.24 -4.58
C TYR A 66 -10.50 1.12 -4.92
N PRO A 67 -10.89 1.13 -6.21
CA PRO A 67 -12.30 1.24 -6.65
C PRO A 67 -13.20 0.10 -6.19
N ALA A 68 -12.62 -1.03 -5.79
CA ALA A 68 -13.36 -2.24 -5.38
C ALA A 68 -13.14 -2.60 -3.91
N ILE A 69 -12.74 -1.63 -3.06
CA ILE A 69 -12.37 -1.94 -1.67
C ILE A 69 -13.54 -2.50 -0.87
N GLY A 70 -14.73 -1.92 -0.96
CA GLY A 70 -15.91 -2.40 -0.24
C GLY A 70 -16.24 -3.86 -0.57
N GLU A 71 -16.27 -4.20 -1.87
CA GLU A 71 -16.52 -5.57 -2.32
C GLU A 71 -15.44 -6.55 -1.83
N ARG A 72 -14.17 -6.13 -1.80
CA ARG A 72 -13.06 -6.95 -1.31
C ARG A 72 -13.13 -7.16 0.19
N MET A 73 -13.44 -6.11 0.95
CA MET A 73 -13.60 -6.21 2.40
C MET A 73 -14.79 -7.07 2.79
N ALA A 74 -15.93 -6.95 2.13
CA ALA A 74 -17.08 -7.82 2.34
C ALA A 74 -16.76 -9.31 2.10
N ARG A 75 -15.94 -9.62 1.08
CA ARG A 75 -15.48 -10.99 0.83
C ARG A 75 -14.52 -11.51 1.90
N LEU A 76 -13.64 -10.64 2.41
CA LEU A 76 -12.76 -10.97 3.52
C LEU A 76 -13.56 -11.23 4.79
N ASP A 77 -14.49 -10.35 5.12
CA ASP A 77 -15.35 -10.51 6.28
C ASP A 77 -16.12 -11.82 6.24
N ALA A 78 -16.76 -12.13 5.10
CA ALA A 78 -17.41 -13.40 4.89
C ALA A 78 -16.46 -14.61 5.01
N ALA A 79 -15.19 -14.47 4.62
CA ALA A 79 -14.18 -15.53 4.75
C ALA A 79 -13.77 -15.76 6.21
N PHE A 80 -13.71 -14.69 7.01
CA PHE A 80 -13.43 -14.72 8.44
C PHE A 80 -14.69 -14.84 9.32
N GLU A 81 -15.88 -15.01 8.70
CA GLU A 81 -17.15 -15.23 9.41
C GLU A 81 -17.52 -14.08 10.36
N GLY A 82 -17.26 -12.83 9.96
CA GLY A 82 -17.51 -11.64 10.77
C GLY A 82 -16.53 -11.48 11.94
N ALA A 83 -15.42 -12.20 11.96
CA ALA A 83 -14.47 -12.16 13.07
C ALA A 83 -13.36 -11.09 12.90
N ILE A 84 -13.48 -10.20 11.92
CA ILE A 84 -12.53 -9.08 11.76
C ILE A 84 -12.87 -8.00 12.77
N THR A 85 -12.05 -7.87 13.80
CA THR A 85 -12.27 -6.88 14.87
C THR A 85 -11.55 -5.56 14.63
N ARG A 86 -10.48 -5.58 13.82
CA ARG A 86 -9.68 -4.39 13.55
C ARG A 86 -9.06 -4.42 12.16
N VAL A 87 -9.05 -3.26 11.52
CA VAL A 87 -8.26 -2.98 10.30
C VAL A 87 -7.33 -1.81 10.61
N VAL A 88 -6.08 -1.93 10.18
CA VAL A 88 -5.13 -0.81 10.17
C VAL A 88 -4.82 -0.47 8.72
N MET A 89 -5.02 0.79 8.37
CA MET A 89 -4.78 1.32 7.04
C MET A 89 -3.79 2.47 7.09
N VAL A 90 -2.77 2.41 6.24
CA VAL A 90 -1.82 3.51 6.08
C VAL A 90 -2.21 4.31 4.84
N ILE A 91 -2.46 5.61 5.01
CA ILE A 91 -2.79 6.54 3.94
C ILE A 91 -1.63 7.51 3.69
N ARG A 92 -1.61 8.15 2.52
CA ARG A 92 -0.54 9.05 2.12
C ARG A 92 -1.08 10.18 1.26
N ALA A 93 -0.41 11.35 1.27
CA ALA A 93 -0.72 12.43 0.33
C ALA A 93 -0.81 11.89 -1.10
N GLN A 94 -1.90 12.20 -1.79
CA GLN A 94 -2.26 11.52 -3.03
C GLN A 94 -1.26 11.77 -4.15
N ASP A 95 -0.72 12.98 -4.28
CA ASP A 95 0.34 13.29 -5.24
C ASP A 95 1.57 12.38 -5.05
N LEU A 96 1.95 12.13 -3.80
CA LEU A 96 3.07 11.27 -3.44
C LEU A 96 2.74 9.78 -3.59
N TRP A 97 1.49 9.40 -3.31
CA TRP A 97 1.06 8.02 -3.46
C TRP A 97 1.05 7.61 -4.94
N TRP A 98 0.39 8.40 -5.79
CA TRP A 98 0.29 8.15 -7.22
C TRP A 98 1.65 8.16 -7.91
N SER A 99 2.50 9.16 -7.59
CA SER A 99 3.88 9.23 -8.10
C SER A 99 4.68 7.99 -7.73
N SER A 100 4.58 7.56 -6.47
CA SER A 100 5.30 6.38 -5.96
C SER A 100 4.86 5.09 -6.66
N VAL A 101 3.55 4.89 -6.81
CA VAL A 101 3.00 3.68 -7.42
C VAL A 101 3.29 3.63 -8.92
N ALA A 102 3.19 4.76 -9.60
CA ALA A 102 3.51 4.88 -11.03
C ALA A 102 5.02 4.65 -11.26
N ALA A 103 5.91 5.29 -10.48
CA ALA A 103 7.35 5.07 -10.56
C ALA A 103 7.73 3.58 -10.36
N TYR A 104 7.11 2.94 -9.38
CA TYR A 104 7.32 1.52 -9.12
C TYR A 104 6.86 0.63 -10.28
N GLY A 105 5.75 1.01 -10.94
CA GLY A 105 5.25 0.33 -12.13
C GLY A 105 6.18 0.49 -13.32
N VAL A 106 6.57 1.71 -13.63
CA VAL A 106 7.48 2.05 -14.73
C VAL A 106 8.83 1.35 -14.55
N GLY A 107 9.39 1.37 -13.34
CA GLY A 107 10.63 0.62 -13.02
C GLY A 107 10.53 -0.89 -13.27
N ARG A 108 9.32 -1.44 -13.41
CA ARG A 108 9.04 -2.85 -13.73
C ARG A 108 8.58 -3.08 -15.17
N GLY A 109 8.71 -2.08 -16.04
CA GLY A 109 8.36 -2.18 -17.44
C GLY A 109 6.88 -1.93 -17.75
N HIS A 110 6.12 -1.32 -16.84
CA HIS A 110 4.78 -0.84 -17.17
C HIS A 110 4.85 0.46 -17.98
N ALA A 111 3.80 0.72 -18.76
CA ALA A 111 3.70 1.95 -19.53
C ALA A 111 3.80 3.20 -18.64
N MET A 112 4.44 4.24 -19.20
CA MET A 112 4.49 5.56 -18.58
C MET A 112 3.09 6.15 -18.52
N PRO A 113 2.67 6.78 -17.41
CA PRO A 113 1.44 7.55 -17.34
C PRO A 113 1.43 8.66 -18.39
N ASP A 114 0.36 8.74 -19.16
CA ASP A 114 0.14 9.81 -20.14
C ASP A 114 -0.59 11.01 -19.52
N ALA A 115 -0.70 12.09 -20.31
CA ALA A 115 -1.35 13.31 -19.87
C ALA A 115 -2.84 13.10 -19.51
N SER A 116 -3.53 12.18 -20.18
CA SER A 116 -4.94 11.89 -19.92
C SER A 116 -5.12 11.19 -18.57
N TRP A 117 -4.22 10.28 -18.23
CA TRP A 117 -4.19 9.62 -16.93
C TRP A 117 -3.88 10.61 -15.79
N ILE A 118 -2.90 11.50 -16.02
CA ILE A 118 -2.52 12.54 -15.04
C ILE A 118 -3.71 13.47 -14.78
N ALA A 119 -4.38 13.95 -15.84
CA ALA A 119 -5.56 14.79 -15.72
C ALA A 119 -6.72 14.07 -15.02
N ALA A 120 -7.01 12.82 -15.38
CA ALA A 120 -8.09 12.06 -14.76
C ALA A 120 -7.93 11.89 -13.24
N ILE A 121 -6.68 11.78 -12.75
CA ILE A 121 -6.41 11.72 -11.31
C ILE A 121 -6.55 13.10 -10.66
N ALA A 122 -6.05 14.15 -11.31
CA ALA A 122 -6.03 15.49 -10.73
C ALA A 122 -7.42 16.14 -10.70
N ASP A 123 -8.27 15.89 -11.72
CA ASP A 123 -9.54 16.59 -11.91
C ASP A 123 -10.70 16.03 -11.07
N ALA A 124 -10.68 14.75 -10.75
CA ALA A 124 -11.77 14.11 -9.98
C ALA A 124 -11.22 13.03 -9.04
N PRO A 125 -10.41 13.38 -8.08
CA PRO A 125 -9.78 12.40 -7.22
C PRO A 125 -10.82 11.73 -6.32
N ARG A 126 -10.89 10.40 -6.39
CA ARG A 126 -11.42 9.63 -5.29
C ARG A 126 -10.51 9.82 -4.08
N THR A 127 -11.06 10.20 -2.94
CA THR A 127 -10.30 10.57 -1.75
C THR A 127 -10.07 9.36 -0.82
N TRP A 128 -9.24 9.53 0.20
CA TRP A 128 -9.12 8.51 1.25
C TRP A 128 -10.39 8.41 2.09
N ARG A 129 -11.13 9.50 2.23
CA ARG A 129 -12.46 9.50 2.85
C ARG A 129 -13.41 8.52 2.14
N ASP A 130 -13.46 8.55 0.82
CA ASP A 130 -14.29 7.62 0.04
C ASP A 130 -13.86 6.16 0.24
N VAL A 131 -12.56 5.92 0.24
CA VAL A 131 -11.98 4.59 0.45
C VAL A 131 -12.30 4.04 1.84
N ILE A 132 -12.17 4.88 2.87
CA ILE A 132 -12.46 4.52 4.26
C ILE A 132 -13.96 4.31 4.45
N THR A 133 -14.80 5.14 3.86
CA THR A 133 -16.27 5.01 3.90
C THR A 133 -16.72 3.69 3.29
N ASP A 134 -16.24 3.34 2.09
CA ASP A 134 -16.57 2.07 1.46
C ASP A 134 -16.09 0.87 2.29
N MET A 135 -14.92 0.98 2.93
CA MET A 135 -14.41 -0.06 3.82
C MET A 135 -15.27 -0.20 5.07
N ALA A 136 -15.66 0.91 5.69
CA ALA A 136 -16.51 0.92 6.88
C ALA A 136 -17.91 0.35 6.59
N CYS A 137 -18.49 0.70 5.44
CA CYS A 137 -19.77 0.11 5.00
C CYS A 137 -19.70 -1.40 4.83
N ALA A 138 -18.54 -1.93 4.43
CA ALA A 138 -18.34 -3.37 4.25
C ALA A 138 -17.98 -4.11 5.56
N LEU A 139 -17.57 -3.39 6.60
CA LEU A 139 -17.09 -3.90 7.88
C LEU A 139 -17.71 -3.11 9.05
N PRO A 140 -19.05 -3.16 9.24
CA PRO A 140 -19.76 -2.27 10.17
C PRO A 140 -19.35 -2.44 11.64
N ASP A 141 -18.91 -3.63 12.04
CA ASP A 141 -18.53 -3.95 13.43
C ASP A 141 -17.00 -3.94 13.65
N THR A 142 -16.24 -3.39 12.72
CA THR A 142 -14.79 -3.44 12.73
C THR A 142 -14.19 -2.08 13.08
N GLN A 143 -13.28 -2.03 14.04
CA GLN A 143 -12.49 -0.84 14.31
C GLN A 143 -11.54 -0.54 13.16
N ILE A 144 -11.65 0.63 12.55
CA ILE A 144 -10.74 1.09 11.50
C ILE A 144 -9.78 2.13 12.09
N LYS A 145 -8.49 1.79 12.14
CA LYS A 145 -7.42 2.72 12.53
C LYS A 145 -6.69 3.20 11.28
N VAL A 146 -6.60 4.50 11.12
CA VAL A 146 -5.93 5.14 9.97
C VAL A 146 -4.64 5.81 10.42
N LEU A 147 -3.55 5.52 9.74
CA LEU A 147 -2.21 6.02 10.04
C LEU A 147 -1.68 6.83 8.85
N PRO A 148 -1.31 8.11 9.03
CA PRO A 148 -0.63 8.88 7.99
C PRO A 148 0.76 8.31 7.71
N PHE A 149 1.06 7.97 6.47
CA PHE A 149 2.37 7.46 6.06
C PHE A 149 3.51 8.39 6.46
N GLU A 150 3.28 9.69 6.38
CA GLU A 150 4.25 10.73 6.71
C GLU A 150 4.73 10.65 8.18
N HIS A 151 3.90 10.06 9.05
CA HIS A 151 4.20 9.91 10.47
C HIS A 151 4.73 8.52 10.82
N PHE A 152 4.35 7.50 10.06
CA PHE A 152 4.66 6.10 10.37
C PHE A 152 5.64 5.44 9.40
N ALA A 153 6.12 6.18 8.39
CA ALA A 153 7.11 5.68 7.45
C ALA A 153 8.42 5.31 8.19
N GLY A 154 8.89 4.09 7.98
CA GLY A 154 10.07 3.56 8.68
C GLY A 154 9.83 3.19 10.15
N GLN A 155 8.58 3.07 10.60
CA GLN A 155 8.20 2.72 11.95
C GLN A 155 7.25 1.51 11.94
N ALA A 156 7.71 0.41 11.37
CA ALA A 156 6.90 -0.80 11.20
C ALA A 156 6.45 -1.40 12.55
N ASP A 157 7.22 -1.21 13.61
CA ASP A 157 6.89 -1.58 14.98
C ASP A 157 5.65 -0.83 15.49
N LYS A 158 5.55 0.49 15.24
CA LYS A 158 4.38 1.26 15.64
C LYS A 158 3.13 0.87 14.84
N VAL A 159 3.28 0.57 13.55
CA VAL A 159 2.17 0.05 12.72
C VAL A 159 1.69 -1.30 13.26
N LEU A 160 2.62 -2.18 13.63
CA LEU A 160 2.31 -3.48 14.21
C LEU A 160 1.64 -3.33 15.58
N HIS A 161 2.13 -2.41 16.42
CA HIS A 161 1.49 -2.09 17.70
C HIS A 161 0.06 -1.58 17.51
N ALA A 162 -0.16 -0.66 16.55
CA ALA A 162 -1.51 -0.17 16.23
C ALA A 162 -2.48 -1.29 15.81
N ALA A 163 -1.95 -2.33 15.13
CA ALA A 163 -2.73 -3.46 14.67
C ALA A 163 -3.06 -4.46 15.80
N THR A 164 -2.16 -4.64 16.76
CA THR A 164 -2.23 -5.75 17.73
C THR A 164 -2.46 -5.32 19.16
N ASP A 165 -2.24 -4.04 19.49
CA ASP A 165 -2.12 -3.49 20.85
C ASP A 165 -1.05 -4.19 21.69
N GLN A 166 -0.14 -4.94 21.06
CA GLN A 166 0.96 -5.64 21.72
C GLN A 166 2.29 -4.92 21.47
N PRO A 167 3.25 -5.05 22.38
CA PRO A 167 4.61 -4.61 22.13
C PRO A 167 5.14 -5.25 20.85
N ALA A 168 5.65 -4.43 19.94
CA ALA A 168 6.18 -4.88 18.67
C ALA A 168 7.71 -4.93 18.70
N PRO A 169 8.35 -5.91 18.03
CA PRO A 169 9.79 -5.95 17.93
C PRO A 169 10.30 -4.77 17.11
N SER A 170 11.31 -4.06 17.61
CA SER A 170 11.95 -2.95 16.91
C SER A 170 13.03 -3.39 15.92
N MET A 171 13.50 -4.64 16.04
CA MET A 171 14.51 -5.19 15.12
C MET A 171 14.01 -5.10 13.67
N HIS A 172 14.78 -4.44 12.82
CA HIS A 172 14.46 -4.18 11.41
C HIS A 172 13.23 -3.25 11.17
N ALA A 173 12.68 -2.60 12.20
CA ALA A 173 11.52 -1.72 12.05
C ALA A 173 11.81 -0.53 11.11
N GLU A 174 13.06 -0.05 11.10
CA GLU A 174 13.53 1.03 10.23
C GLU A 174 13.94 0.58 8.82
N SER A 175 13.87 -0.70 8.53
CA SER A 175 14.27 -1.24 7.22
C SER A 175 13.26 -0.83 6.14
N TRP A 176 13.76 -0.15 5.12
CA TRP A 176 12.94 0.27 3.99
C TRP A 176 12.98 -0.78 2.89
N LEU A 177 11.87 -1.47 2.70
CA LEU A 177 11.67 -2.40 1.59
C LEU A 177 10.83 -1.72 0.50
N ASN A 178 11.04 -2.14 -0.76
CA ASN A 178 10.23 -1.69 -1.91
C ASN A 178 10.14 -0.16 -2.09
N ARG A 179 11.24 0.56 -1.88
CA ARG A 179 11.29 1.99 -2.22
C ARG A 179 10.97 2.19 -3.70
N SER A 180 10.21 3.24 -3.99
CA SER A 180 10.03 3.68 -5.38
C SER A 180 11.38 4.12 -5.94
N PRO A 181 11.65 3.87 -7.23
CA PRO A 181 12.85 4.36 -7.87
C PRO A 181 12.90 5.89 -7.84
N THR A 182 14.13 6.42 -7.78
CA THR A 182 14.38 7.85 -7.97
C THR A 182 14.23 8.21 -9.45
N LEU A 183 14.23 9.52 -9.73
CA LEU A 183 14.15 10.02 -11.10
C LEU A 183 15.31 9.50 -11.95
N ASP A 184 16.54 9.49 -11.40
CA ASP A 184 17.71 8.96 -12.11
C ASP A 184 17.59 7.47 -12.41
N MET A 185 17.16 6.68 -11.43
CA MET A 185 16.92 5.26 -11.65
C MET A 185 15.85 5.00 -12.72
N LEU A 186 14.84 5.88 -12.86
CA LEU A 186 13.85 5.77 -13.92
C LEU A 186 14.44 6.13 -15.28
N ARG A 187 15.29 7.17 -15.36
CA ARG A 187 16.02 7.54 -16.58
C ARG A 187 16.91 6.42 -17.06
N ASP A 188 17.71 5.85 -16.14
CA ASP A 188 18.55 4.70 -16.45
C ASP A 188 17.73 3.54 -16.99
N LYS A 189 16.59 3.27 -16.37
CA LYS A 189 15.69 2.20 -16.81
C LYS A 189 15.09 2.47 -18.19
N MET A 190 14.76 3.72 -18.52
CA MET A 190 14.30 4.10 -19.86
C MET A 190 15.42 3.93 -20.89
N ALA A 191 16.64 4.34 -20.57
CA ALA A 191 17.79 4.14 -21.42
C ALA A 191 18.09 2.65 -21.68
N GLU A 192 18.02 1.80 -20.64
CA GLU A 192 18.12 0.34 -20.77
C GLU A 192 17.05 -0.25 -21.72
N ASN A 193 15.87 0.34 -21.73
CA ASN A 193 14.78 -0.06 -22.62
C ASN A 193 14.89 0.56 -24.02
N GLY A 194 15.98 1.27 -24.35
CA GLY A 194 16.23 1.87 -25.64
C GLY A 194 15.50 3.18 -25.90
N ILE A 195 14.96 3.83 -24.89
CA ILE A 195 14.28 5.13 -25.00
C ILE A 195 15.35 6.23 -24.79
N PRO A 196 15.65 7.02 -25.84
CA PRO A 196 16.65 8.08 -25.73
C PRO A 196 16.16 9.22 -24.86
N ALA A 197 17.10 9.95 -24.23
CA ALA A 197 16.78 11.06 -23.34
C ALA A 197 15.95 12.17 -24.01
N SER A 198 16.07 12.34 -25.34
CA SER A 198 15.28 13.28 -26.13
C SER A 198 13.79 12.95 -26.25
N GLU A 199 13.43 11.69 -26.03
CA GLU A 199 12.05 11.21 -26.08
C GLU A 199 11.39 11.12 -24.70
N LEU A 200 12.13 11.44 -23.62
CA LEU A 200 11.57 11.44 -22.29
C LEU A 200 10.57 12.60 -22.10
N PRO A 201 9.41 12.36 -21.48
CA PRO A 201 8.49 13.42 -21.10
C PRO A 201 9.16 14.48 -20.22
N ALA A 202 8.71 15.74 -20.30
CA ALA A 202 9.29 16.85 -19.57
C ALA A 202 9.43 16.60 -18.07
N HIS A 203 8.44 15.96 -17.46
CA HIS A 203 8.46 15.61 -16.03
C HIS A 203 9.47 14.48 -15.67
N LEU A 204 10.10 13.87 -16.66
CA LEU A 204 11.14 12.85 -16.48
C LEU A 204 12.49 13.34 -16.95
N SER A 205 12.55 14.25 -17.92
CA SER A 205 13.79 14.75 -18.55
C SER A 205 14.56 15.73 -17.66
N SER A 206 13.90 16.40 -16.70
CA SER A 206 14.48 17.41 -15.84
C SER A 206 14.21 17.16 -14.35
N GLY A 207 14.97 17.81 -13.46
CA GLY A 207 14.83 17.67 -12.01
C GLY A 207 15.68 16.57 -11.40
N GLU A 208 15.60 16.46 -10.09
CA GLU A 208 16.32 15.48 -9.25
C GLU A 208 15.39 14.89 -8.18
N GLY A 209 15.82 13.78 -7.60
CA GLY A 209 15.14 13.18 -6.45
C GLY A 209 13.96 12.28 -6.81
N ARG A 210 12.78 12.58 -6.30
CA ARG A 210 11.57 11.78 -6.58
C ARG A 210 10.89 12.26 -7.85
N TRP A 211 10.50 11.30 -8.67
CA TRP A 211 9.66 11.57 -9.79
C TRP A 211 8.25 12.01 -9.36
N ASN A 212 7.76 13.08 -9.96
CA ASN A 212 6.39 13.57 -9.82
C ASN A 212 5.85 13.93 -11.21
N PRO A 213 4.84 13.22 -11.73
CA PRO A 213 4.26 13.52 -13.04
C PRO A 213 3.28 14.70 -13.03
N PHE A 214 2.84 15.14 -11.85
CA PHE A 214 1.84 16.20 -11.71
C PHE A 214 2.47 17.59 -11.79
N SER A 215 1.72 18.56 -12.35
CA SER A 215 2.10 19.96 -12.27
C SER A 215 2.08 20.46 -10.82
N PRO A 216 2.69 21.64 -10.51
CA PRO A 216 2.58 22.24 -9.19
C PRO A 216 1.15 22.45 -8.74
N GLU A 217 0.26 22.88 -9.65
CA GLU A 217 -1.17 23.14 -9.38
C GLU A 217 -1.91 21.82 -9.10
N GLN A 218 -1.68 20.79 -9.92
CA GLN A 218 -2.25 19.46 -9.72
C GLN A 218 -1.79 18.84 -8.41
N SER A 219 -0.50 18.96 -8.10
CA SER A 219 0.06 18.50 -6.83
C SER A 219 -0.57 19.24 -5.64
N ALA A 220 -0.78 20.56 -5.76
CA ALA A 220 -1.42 21.36 -4.72
C ALA A 220 -2.86 20.90 -4.48
N ALA A 221 -3.66 20.71 -5.54
CA ALA A 221 -5.03 20.24 -5.43
C ALA A 221 -5.13 18.84 -4.78
N LEU A 222 -4.25 17.90 -5.16
CA LEU A 222 -4.20 16.58 -4.55
C LEU A 222 -3.78 16.60 -3.07
N ARG A 223 -2.93 17.55 -2.67
CA ARG A 223 -2.55 17.76 -1.27
C ARG A 223 -3.65 18.42 -0.47
N GLU A 224 -4.40 19.34 -1.06
CA GLU A 224 -5.57 19.95 -0.44
C GLU A 224 -6.63 18.89 -0.14
N ALA A 225 -6.97 18.04 -1.12
CA ALA A 225 -7.87 16.92 -0.91
C ALA A 225 -7.39 15.98 0.21
N TYR A 226 -6.08 15.74 0.31
CA TYR A 226 -5.53 14.95 1.42
C TYR A 226 -5.60 15.68 2.77
N ALA A 227 -5.41 16.99 2.79
CA ALA A 227 -5.57 17.78 4.00
C ALA A 227 -7.01 17.74 4.51
N ASP A 228 -8.00 17.80 3.61
CA ASP A 228 -9.41 17.64 3.93
C ASP A 228 -9.71 16.25 4.51
N ASP A 229 -9.13 15.19 3.94
CA ASP A 229 -9.22 13.83 4.48
C ASP A 229 -8.66 13.75 5.91
N ILE A 230 -7.51 14.36 6.18
CA ILE A 230 -6.90 14.40 7.51
C ILE A 230 -7.76 15.24 8.49
N MET A 231 -8.32 16.36 8.06
CA MET A 231 -9.22 17.16 8.87
C MET A 231 -10.48 16.37 9.24
N TRP A 232 -11.09 15.68 8.29
CA TRP A 232 -12.25 14.82 8.53
C TRP A 232 -11.91 13.69 9.53
N LEU A 233 -10.76 13.04 9.38
CA LEU A 233 -10.28 12.01 10.31
C LEU A 233 -10.05 12.58 11.72
N THR A 234 -9.47 13.77 11.83
CA THR A 234 -9.24 14.47 13.10
C THR A 234 -10.55 14.85 13.78
N ALA A 235 -11.57 15.21 13.00
CA ALA A 235 -12.92 15.50 13.50
C ALA A 235 -13.71 14.25 13.93
N GLY A 236 -13.12 13.04 13.81
CA GLY A 236 -13.75 11.80 14.22
C GLY A 236 -14.34 10.96 13.09
N ALA A 237 -14.12 11.36 11.84
CA ALA A 237 -14.48 10.60 10.62
C ALA A 237 -15.93 10.08 10.63
N ASP A 238 -16.87 10.87 11.09
CA ASP A 238 -18.30 10.51 11.25
C ASP A 238 -18.51 9.21 12.06
N GLY A 239 -17.55 8.84 12.92
CA GLY A 239 -17.55 7.59 13.69
C GLY A 239 -17.07 6.36 12.91
N LEU A 240 -16.68 6.50 11.65
CA LEU A 240 -16.31 5.37 10.78
C LEU A 240 -14.87 4.88 10.99
N ALA A 241 -13.97 5.77 11.41
CA ALA A 241 -12.57 5.46 11.60
C ALA A 241 -11.92 6.32 12.68
N THR A 242 -10.75 5.91 13.14
CA THR A 242 -9.96 6.66 14.12
C THR A 242 -8.61 6.99 13.53
N LEU A 243 -8.24 8.28 13.55
CA LEU A 243 -6.89 8.71 13.21
C LEU A 243 -5.93 8.29 14.34
N THR A 244 -4.88 7.59 13.98
CA THR A 244 -3.81 7.25 14.93
C THR A 244 -2.69 8.28 14.77
N GLU A 245 -2.46 9.06 15.81
CA GLU A 245 -1.35 10.01 15.87
C GLU A 245 -0.10 9.36 16.46
N ASP A 246 1.08 9.80 16.03
CA ASP A 246 2.33 9.38 16.68
C ASP A 246 2.49 10.15 18.01
N PRO A 247 2.47 9.46 19.15
CA PRO A 247 2.56 10.12 20.47
C PRO A 247 3.83 10.95 20.66
N SER A 248 4.90 10.66 19.90
CA SER A 248 6.15 11.40 19.96
C SER A 248 6.05 12.80 19.31
N ARG A 249 5.05 13.04 18.48
CA ARG A 249 4.81 14.34 17.80
C ARG A 249 3.84 15.25 18.54
N THR A 250 3.06 14.75 19.45
CA THR A 250 2.09 15.55 20.24
C THR A 250 2.76 16.61 21.13
N ARG A 251 4.09 16.57 21.26
CA ARG A 251 4.88 17.59 21.97
C ARG A 251 5.37 18.77 21.13
N ALA A 252 5.27 18.69 19.80
CA ALA A 252 5.51 19.79 18.90
C ALA A 252 4.17 20.27 18.38
N GLY A 253 3.75 21.51 18.71
CA GLY A 253 2.46 22.08 18.28
C GLY A 253 2.21 21.94 16.78
N PRO A 254 1.01 22.30 16.27
CA PRO A 254 0.58 22.01 14.92
C PRO A 254 1.51 22.65 13.90
N SER A 255 2.49 21.90 13.43
CA SER A 255 3.30 22.27 12.28
C SER A 255 2.51 21.84 11.06
N LEU A 256 1.88 22.79 10.39
CA LEU A 256 1.47 22.65 8.98
C LEU A 256 2.61 21.96 8.22
N PRO A 257 2.34 21.07 7.28
CA PRO A 257 3.36 20.40 6.48
C PRO A 257 4.05 21.43 5.57
N THR A 258 4.97 22.17 6.13
CA THR A 258 5.95 22.91 5.36
C THR A 258 6.77 21.87 4.64
N GLY A 259 6.88 21.98 3.31
CA GLY A 259 7.67 21.07 2.47
C GLY A 259 9.14 21.06 2.87
N ALA A 260 9.45 20.38 3.94
CA ALA A 260 10.81 20.11 4.33
C ALA A 260 11.32 18.95 3.47
N LEU A 261 12.04 19.32 2.43
CA LEU A 261 13.07 18.50 1.85
C LEU A 261 14.02 18.09 2.98
N THR A 262 13.75 16.97 3.63
CA THR A 262 14.77 16.34 4.46
C THR A 262 15.86 15.88 3.50
N LYS A 263 16.98 16.60 3.50
CA LYS A 263 18.25 16.11 3.00
C LYS A 263 18.48 14.74 3.61
N GLY A 264 18.26 13.70 2.82
CA GLY A 264 18.69 12.37 3.18
C GLY A 264 20.20 12.40 3.26
N GLN A 265 20.73 12.20 4.44
CA GLN A 265 22.13 11.89 4.59
C GLN A 265 22.42 10.65 3.74
N SER A 266 23.26 10.85 2.73
CA SER A 266 23.92 9.77 2.04
C SER A 266 24.95 9.20 3.01
N ASN A 267 24.66 8.05 3.54
CA ASN A 267 25.72 7.17 4.04
C ASN A 267 25.32 5.72 3.79
N ASP A 268 26.32 5.02 3.23
CA ASP A 268 26.47 3.59 3.10
C ASP A 268 25.91 2.87 1.88
N GLN A 269 26.68 3.03 0.79
CA GLN A 269 27.11 1.87 0.05
C GLN A 269 27.96 1.00 1.00
N GLN A 270 27.39 -0.10 1.50
CA GLN A 270 28.15 -1.33 1.75
C GLN A 270 27.23 -2.40 2.37
N ASN A 271 27.30 -3.60 1.79
CA ASN A 271 26.80 -4.88 2.28
C ASN A 271 25.29 -5.16 2.17
N ILE A 272 24.89 -5.53 0.97
CA ILE A 272 23.79 -6.46 0.78
C ILE A 272 24.37 -7.87 0.74
N PRO A 273 24.06 -8.78 1.64
CA PRO A 273 24.41 -10.18 1.49
C PRO A 273 23.66 -10.76 0.29
N ARG A 274 24.38 -11.21 -0.73
CA ARG A 274 23.81 -12.06 -1.79
C ARG A 274 23.35 -13.36 -1.15
N PHE A 275 22.05 -13.57 -1.12
CA PHE A 275 21.49 -14.88 -0.89
C PHE A 275 21.86 -15.76 -2.10
N GLN A 276 22.83 -16.63 -1.92
CA GLN A 276 23.12 -17.69 -2.86
C GLN A 276 21.90 -18.62 -2.95
N ARG A 277 21.36 -18.76 -4.14
CA ARG A 277 20.46 -19.86 -4.49
C ARG A 277 21.29 -21.14 -4.41
N SER A 278 21.08 -21.95 -3.40
CA SER A 278 21.52 -23.33 -3.39
C SER A 278 20.75 -24.12 -4.45
N GLN A 279 21.44 -24.52 -5.49
CA GLN A 279 21.00 -25.58 -6.39
C GLN A 279 21.01 -26.89 -5.60
N GLN A 280 19.89 -27.44 -5.33
CA GLN A 280 19.78 -28.88 -5.01
C GLN A 280 19.41 -29.57 -6.31
N GLY A 281 20.34 -30.33 -6.88
CA GLY A 281 20.53 -31.70 -6.52
C GLY A 281 19.69 -32.59 -7.43
N ARG A 282 20.23 -32.92 -8.64
CA ARG A 282 19.77 -34.04 -9.47
C ARG A 282 19.68 -35.28 -8.60
N LEU A 283 18.57 -35.91 -8.52
CA LEU A 283 18.45 -37.32 -8.17
C LEU A 283 18.56 -38.14 -9.45
N ALA A 284 19.61 -38.95 -9.51
CA ALA A 284 19.83 -39.95 -10.51
C ALA A 284 18.80 -41.09 -10.38
N GLN A 285 18.25 -41.49 -11.51
CA GLN A 285 17.63 -42.81 -11.70
C GLN A 285 18.69 -43.86 -11.67
N THR A 286 18.52 -44.88 -10.85
CA THR A 286 18.99 -46.26 -11.12
C THR A 286 18.14 -47.21 -10.26
N GLY A 287 17.66 -48.24 -10.93
CA GLY A 287 17.11 -49.47 -10.35
C GLY A 287 15.63 -49.67 -10.64
#